data_4e19323b6b2172d199a19f69759c8a00
#
_entry.id   4e19323b6b2172d199a19f69759c8a00
#
_cell.length_a   1.000
_cell.length_b   1.000
_cell.length_c   1.000
_cell.angle_alpha   90.00
_cell.angle_beta   90.00
_cell.angle_gamma   90.00
#
_symmetry.space_group_name_H-M   'P 1'
#
loop_
_entity.id
_entity.type
_entity.pdbx_description
1 polymer ?
#
loop_
_entity_poly.entity_id
_entity_poly.type
_entity_poly.pdbx_seq_one_letter_code
_entity_poly.pdbx_strand_id
1 'polypeptide(L)'
;MSTLKQLAEYVEKGNKKEIKPLVQKLLGDNISADRIVSEGLVTGLDAIGEKYSKFEAFVPELMIAAIAAQEALTVLRPKMSEGTLHKPLGTIVIGTVAGDVHDVGKNIVAMVLEGAGFKVIDLGVNVSTASFLKEAKYQEADILALSSLYTPTRLAMKDVIQALKDQGLRDKIKVLVGGAPIDQAFCNLIGADGYAPDAPRAAKMARSLIQAK
;
A
#
# COMPACT_ATOMS: atom_id res chain seq x y z
N MET A 1 -17.41 16.73 -17.71
CA MET A 1 -16.48 16.26 -16.66
C MET A 1 -15.34 15.53 -17.32
N SER A 2 -14.09 15.68 -16.90
CA SER A 2 -13.00 14.87 -17.46
C SER A 2 -13.24 13.42 -17.08
N THR A 3 -13.02 12.50 -18.00
CA THR A 3 -13.28 11.06 -17.82
C THR A 3 -12.44 10.44 -16.69
N LEU A 4 -11.26 11.05 -16.36
CA LEU A 4 -10.45 10.68 -15.19
C LEU A 4 -11.13 11.02 -13.85
N LYS A 5 -11.82 12.17 -13.78
CA LYS A 5 -12.61 12.51 -12.61
C LYS A 5 -13.77 11.53 -12.40
N GLN A 6 -14.42 11.09 -13.47
CA GLN A 6 -15.46 10.06 -13.39
C GLN A 6 -14.90 8.71 -12.90
N LEU A 7 -13.68 8.36 -13.32
CA LEU A 7 -13.02 7.16 -12.82
C LEU A 7 -12.74 7.25 -11.31
N ALA A 8 -12.24 8.40 -10.83
CA ALA A 8 -12.04 8.64 -9.41
C ALA A 8 -13.36 8.49 -8.60
N GLU A 9 -14.47 9.05 -9.11
CA GLU A 9 -15.79 8.89 -8.49
C GLU A 9 -16.26 7.42 -8.48
N TYR A 10 -15.97 6.64 -9.53
CA TYR A 10 -16.32 5.23 -9.57
C TYR A 10 -15.48 4.40 -8.59
N VAL A 11 -14.19 4.71 -8.45
CA VAL A 11 -13.33 4.09 -7.43
C VAL A 11 -13.85 4.42 -6.03
N GLU A 12 -14.05 5.70 -5.72
CA GLU A 12 -14.55 6.16 -4.43
C GLU A 12 -15.85 5.46 -4.01
N LYS A 13 -16.79 5.28 -4.96
CA LYS A 13 -18.08 4.62 -4.73
C LYS A 13 -18.03 3.10 -4.84
N GLY A 14 -16.89 2.52 -5.21
CA GLY A 14 -16.74 1.09 -5.42
C GLY A 14 -17.55 0.52 -6.60
N ASN A 15 -17.80 1.32 -7.64
CA ASN A 15 -18.62 0.93 -8.78
C ASN A 15 -17.85 0.04 -9.78
N LYS A 16 -17.63 -1.22 -9.42
CA LYS A 16 -16.85 -2.19 -10.20
C LYS A 16 -17.35 -2.39 -11.63
N LYS A 17 -18.66 -2.30 -11.86
CA LYS A 17 -19.26 -2.59 -13.18
C LYS A 17 -18.80 -1.61 -14.25
N GLU A 18 -18.65 -0.35 -13.88
CA GLU A 18 -18.34 0.73 -14.80
C GLU A 18 -16.83 1.00 -14.95
N ILE A 19 -16.01 0.45 -14.05
CA ILE A 19 -14.56 0.74 -14.02
C ILE A 19 -13.84 0.18 -15.24
N LYS A 20 -13.98 -1.12 -15.54
CA LYS A 20 -13.28 -1.74 -16.67
C LYS A 20 -13.62 -1.10 -18.02
N PRO A 21 -14.93 -0.88 -18.36
CA PRO A 21 -15.28 -0.18 -19.59
C PRO A 21 -14.69 1.24 -19.66
N LEU A 22 -14.70 1.97 -18.55
CA LEU A 22 -14.17 3.33 -18.51
C LEU A 22 -12.64 3.36 -18.69
N VAL A 23 -11.92 2.44 -18.04
CA VAL A 23 -10.46 2.31 -18.21
C VAL A 23 -10.10 1.96 -19.64
N GLN A 24 -10.82 1.02 -20.28
CA GLN A 24 -10.61 0.67 -21.69
C GLN A 24 -10.84 1.86 -22.61
N LYS A 25 -11.89 2.64 -22.35
CA LYS A 25 -12.16 3.88 -23.09
C LYS A 25 -11.01 4.89 -22.93
N LEU A 26 -10.54 5.12 -21.70
CA LEU A 26 -9.45 6.05 -21.41
C LEU A 26 -8.16 5.65 -22.15
N LEU A 27 -7.84 4.36 -22.17
CA LEU A 27 -6.71 3.83 -22.94
C LEU A 27 -6.92 4.04 -24.44
N GLY A 28 -8.15 3.83 -24.96
CA GLY A 28 -8.51 4.10 -26.35
C GLY A 28 -8.41 5.59 -26.73
N ASP A 29 -8.64 6.50 -25.78
CA ASP A 29 -8.47 7.94 -25.91
C ASP A 29 -6.99 8.38 -25.76
N ASN A 30 -6.03 7.43 -25.79
CA ASN A 30 -4.58 7.63 -25.64
C ASN A 30 -4.16 8.29 -24.32
N ILE A 31 -4.93 8.09 -23.24
CA ILE A 31 -4.52 8.49 -21.90
C ILE A 31 -3.58 7.41 -21.35
N SER A 32 -2.39 7.82 -20.90
CA SER A 32 -1.39 6.87 -20.39
C SER A 32 -1.87 6.15 -19.14
N ALA A 33 -1.44 4.89 -18.97
CA ALA A 33 -1.78 4.09 -17.79
C ALA A 33 -1.37 4.79 -16.49
N ASP A 34 -0.21 5.47 -16.46
CA ASP A 34 0.27 6.21 -15.28
C ASP A 34 -0.68 7.35 -14.89
N ARG A 35 -1.21 8.09 -15.87
CA ARG A 35 -2.22 9.11 -15.59
C ARG A 35 -3.54 8.51 -15.12
N ILE A 36 -3.95 7.38 -15.68
CA ILE A 36 -5.15 6.66 -15.23
C ILE A 36 -4.98 6.22 -13.77
N VAL A 37 -3.82 5.69 -13.41
CA VAL A 37 -3.52 5.31 -12.01
C VAL A 37 -3.49 6.55 -11.12
N SER A 38 -2.67 7.56 -11.42
CA SER A 38 -2.44 8.70 -10.52
C SER A 38 -3.65 9.64 -10.40
N GLU A 39 -4.28 10.01 -11.53
CA GLU A 39 -5.37 10.99 -11.56
C GLU A 39 -6.77 10.35 -11.40
N GLY A 40 -6.88 9.03 -11.65
CA GLY A 40 -8.11 8.27 -11.50
C GLY A 40 -8.14 7.42 -10.24
N LEU A 41 -7.33 6.36 -10.17
CA LEU A 41 -7.42 5.38 -9.09
C LEU A 41 -6.95 5.96 -7.75
N VAL A 42 -5.77 6.56 -7.71
CA VAL A 42 -5.21 7.14 -6.48
C VAL A 42 -6.11 8.28 -5.96
N THR A 43 -6.58 9.16 -6.85
CA THR A 43 -7.51 10.23 -6.47
C THR A 43 -8.80 9.70 -5.85
N GLY A 44 -9.37 8.62 -6.40
CA GLY A 44 -10.57 7.98 -5.84
C GLY A 44 -10.31 7.32 -4.48
N LEU A 45 -9.17 6.63 -4.32
CA LEU A 45 -8.77 6.04 -3.04
C LEU A 45 -8.45 7.10 -1.98
N ASP A 46 -7.83 8.22 -2.35
CA ASP A 46 -7.58 9.32 -1.43
C ASP A 46 -8.90 9.98 -0.98
N ALA A 47 -9.88 10.12 -1.87
CA ALA A 47 -11.20 10.68 -1.55
C ALA A 47 -11.96 9.83 -0.52
N ILE A 48 -12.04 8.50 -0.72
CA ILE A 48 -12.67 7.61 0.28
C ILE A 48 -11.86 7.57 1.57
N GLY A 49 -10.52 7.65 1.50
CA GLY A 49 -9.64 7.70 2.65
C GLY A 49 -9.85 8.96 3.50
N GLU A 50 -10.09 10.11 2.88
CA GLU A 50 -10.45 11.34 3.59
C GLU A 50 -11.80 11.21 4.31
N LYS A 51 -12.81 10.61 3.65
CA LYS A 51 -14.11 10.32 4.29
C LYS A 51 -13.95 9.36 5.46
N TYR A 52 -13.15 8.30 5.30
CA TYR A 52 -12.84 7.37 6.38
C TYR A 52 -12.19 8.09 7.57
N SER A 53 -11.23 8.98 7.33
CA SER A 53 -10.57 9.76 8.39
C SER A 53 -11.48 10.74 9.12
N LYS A 54 -12.59 11.15 8.48
CA LYS A 54 -13.63 12.02 9.06
C LYS A 54 -14.80 11.25 9.66
N PHE A 55 -14.74 9.91 9.70
CA PHE A 55 -15.84 9.03 10.11
C PHE A 55 -17.12 9.15 9.24
N GLU A 56 -16.97 9.61 7.99
CA GLU A 56 -18.03 9.70 6.98
C GLU A 56 -18.12 8.44 6.11
N ALA A 57 -17.12 7.54 6.21
CA ALA A 57 -17.08 6.22 5.61
C ALA A 57 -16.44 5.23 6.58
N PHE A 58 -16.71 3.94 6.40
CA PHE A 58 -16.23 2.84 7.24
C PHE A 58 -15.40 1.83 6.45
N VAL A 59 -14.89 0.80 7.14
CA VAL A 59 -14.03 -0.23 6.52
C VAL A 59 -14.68 -0.90 5.30
N PRO A 60 -15.98 -1.25 5.28
CA PRO A 60 -16.59 -1.86 4.09
C PRO A 60 -16.50 -0.98 2.83
N GLU A 61 -16.75 0.33 2.94
CA GLU A 61 -16.67 1.25 1.81
C GLU A 61 -15.22 1.39 1.32
N LEU A 62 -14.27 1.45 2.24
CA LEU A 62 -12.85 1.50 1.91
C LEU A 62 -12.41 0.24 1.15
N MET A 63 -12.84 -0.94 1.61
CA MET A 63 -12.54 -2.23 0.96
C MET A 63 -13.16 -2.30 -0.45
N ILE A 64 -14.41 -1.88 -0.61
CA ILE A 64 -15.09 -1.88 -1.91
C ILE A 64 -14.37 -0.96 -2.91
N ALA A 65 -13.93 0.21 -2.47
CA ALA A 65 -13.15 1.15 -3.29
C ALA A 65 -11.79 0.55 -3.69
N ALA A 66 -11.06 -0.08 -2.75
CA ALA A 66 -9.79 -0.73 -3.02
C ALA A 66 -9.94 -1.88 -4.04
N ILE A 67 -10.98 -2.72 -3.89
CA ILE A 67 -11.29 -3.79 -4.86
C ILE A 67 -11.63 -3.19 -6.23
N ALA A 68 -12.36 -2.08 -6.29
CA ALA A 68 -12.68 -1.40 -7.53
C ALA A 68 -11.41 -0.89 -8.24
N ALA A 69 -10.46 -0.33 -7.50
CA ALA A 69 -9.15 0.07 -8.03
C ALA A 69 -8.34 -1.14 -8.53
N GLN A 70 -8.33 -2.26 -7.80
CA GLN A 70 -7.68 -3.50 -8.25
C GLN A 70 -8.26 -4.03 -9.58
N GLU A 71 -9.59 -3.96 -9.76
CA GLU A 71 -10.23 -4.31 -11.03
C GLU A 71 -9.75 -3.45 -12.20
N ALA A 72 -9.55 -2.15 -11.98
CA ALA A 72 -8.94 -1.28 -12.97
C ALA A 72 -7.51 -1.70 -13.32
N LEU A 73 -6.70 -2.03 -12.30
CA LEU A 73 -5.32 -2.49 -12.50
C LEU A 73 -5.24 -3.79 -13.31
N THR A 74 -6.24 -4.68 -13.26
CA THR A 74 -6.25 -5.89 -14.11
C THR A 74 -6.27 -5.55 -15.61
N VAL A 75 -6.90 -4.44 -15.99
CA VAL A 75 -6.95 -3.94 -17.38
C VAL A 75 -5.67 -3.18 -17.74
N LEU A 76 -5.10 -2.44 -16.79
CA LEU A 76 -3.93 -1.59 -17.01
C LEU A 76 -2.62 -2.40 -17.10
N ARG A 77 -2.44 -3.42 -16.23
CA ARG A 77 -1.19 -4.22 -16.14
C ARG A 77 -0.67 -4.75 -17.48
N PRO A 78 -1.48 -5.36 -18.37
CA PRO A 78 -0.99 -5.81 -19.68
C PRO A 78 -0.51 -4.68 -20.58
N LYS A 79 -1.15 -3.51 -20.50
CA LYS A 79 -0.78 -2.32 -21.27
C LYS A 79 0.43 -1.59 -20.68
N MET A 80 0.64 -1.77 -19.39
CA MET A 80 1.83 -1.29 -18.69
C MET A 80 3.09 -2.08 -19.05
N SER A 81 3.00 -3.34 -19.43
CA SER A 81 4.13 -4.20 -19.81
C SER A 81 4.63 -4.04 -21.26
N GLU A 82 3.85 -3.39 -22.12
CA GLU A 82 4.20 -3.20 -23.56
C GLU A 82 5.13 -1.99 -23.84
N GLY A 83 5.48 -1.19 -22.81
CA GLY A 83 6.30 0.01 -22.94
C GLY A 83 7.33 0.17 -21.83
N THR A 84 8.42 0.85 -22.10
CA THR A 84 9.65 0.98 -21.29
C THR A 84 9.51 1.68 -19.92
N LEU A 85 8.30 1.89 -19.38
CA LEU A 85 8.05 2.73 -18.18
C LEU A 85 7.17 2.11 -17.09
N HIS A 86 6.92 0.80 -17.08
CA HIS A 86 5.87 0.26 -16.20
C HIS A 86 6.40 -0.65 -15.10
N LYS A 87 7.16 -0.05 -14.19
CA LYS A 87 7.35 -0.63 -12.87
C LYS A 87 6.14 -0.27 -11.99
N PRO A 88 5.68 -1.17 -11.09
CA PRO A 88 4.80 -0.76 -10.00
C PRO A 88 5.41 0.45 -9.29
N LEU A 89 4.60 1.27 -8.62
CA LEU A 89 5.11 2.45 -7.86
C LEU A 89 6.27 2.09 -6.93
N GLY A 90 6.32 0.83 -6.50
CA GLY A 90 7.39 0.22 -5.71
C GLY A 90 6.95 -1.17 -5.27
N THR A 91 7.90 -1.95 -4.74
CA THR A 91 7.63 -3.26 -4.15
C THR A 91 7.58 -3.13 -2.62
N ILE A 92 6.48 -3.58 -2.03
CA ILE A 92 6.26 -3.58 -0.58
C ILE A 92 6.16 -5.01 -0.09
N VAL A 93 7.00 -5.39 0.87
CA VAL A 93 6.84 -6.63 1.62
C VAL A 93 6.14 -6.27 2.93
N ILE A 94 4.98 -6.88 3.17
CA ILE A 94 4.17 -6.61 4.36
C ILE A 94 3.99 -7.88 5.19
N GLY A 95 3.92 -7.75 6.51
CA GLY A 95 3.65 -8.87 7.41
C GLY A 95 3.37 -8.42 8.83
N THR A 96 2.71 -9.29 9.60
CA THR A 96 2.56 -9.13 11.04
C THR A 96 3.75 -9.75 11.73
N VAL A 97 4.40 -9.01 12.63
CA VAL A 97 5.66 -9.39 13.25
C VAL A 97 5.57 -10.65 14.11
N ALA A 98 6.71 -11.23 14.44
CA ALA A 98 6.82 -12.44 15.25
C ALA A 98 6.05 -12.34 16.58
N GLY A 99 5.33 -13.40 16.93
CA GLY A 99 4.50 -13.50 18.13
C GLY A 99 3.11 -12.87 18.01
N ASP A 100 2.78 -12.26 16.88
CA ASP A 100 1.48 -11.63 16.62
C ASP A 100 0.75 -12.33 15.46
N VAL A 101 -0.53 -12.65 15.66
CA VAL A 101 -1.38 -13.38 14.70
C VAL A 101 -2.54 -12.55 14.15
N HIS A 102 -2.57 -11.25 14.45
CA HIS A 102 -3.61 -10.35 13.97
C HIS A 102 -3.32 -9.95 12.51
N ASP A 103 -4.30 -10.13 11.64
CA ASP A 103 -4.14 -9.89 10.20
C ASP A 103 -5.17 -8.94 9.57
N VAL A 104 -6.34 -8.73 10.18
CA VAL A 104 -7.44 -7.99 9.57
C VAL A 104 -7.00 -6.59 9.12
N GLY A 105 -6.38 -5.82 10.01
CA GLY A 105 -5.89 -4.48 9.69
C GLY A 105 -4.80 -4.50 8.61
N LYS A 106 -3.85 -5.44 8.71
CA LYS A 106 -2.78 -5.64 7.74
C LYS A 106 -3.33 -5.98 6.34
N ASN A 107 -4.33 -6.86 6.26
CA ASN A 107 -4.95 -7.27 4.99
C ASN A 107 -5.65 -6.09 4.32
N ILE A 108 -6.31 -5.20 5.08
CA ILE A 108 -6.91 -3.97 4.56
C ILE A 108 -5.82 -3.04 4.01
N VAL A 109 -4.71 -2.87 4.74
CA VAL A 109 -3.56 -2.07 4.29
C VAL A 109 -2.98 -2.63 2.99
N ALA A 110 -2.74 -3.95 2.92
CA ALA A 110 -2.22 -4.61 1.73
C ALA A 110 -3.13 -4.35 0.51
N MET A 111 -4.44 -4.53 0.67
CA MET A 111 -5.44 -4.30 -0.38
C MET A 111 -5.44 -2.85 -0.89
N VAL A 112 -5.35 -1.87 0.02
CA VAL A 112 -5.31 -0.45 -0.35
C VAL A 112 -4.00 -0.08 -1.05
N LEU A 113 -2.87 -0.63 -0.60
CA LEU A 113 -1.57 -0.46 -1.25
C LEU A 113 -1.56 -1.04 -2.67
N GLU A 114 -2.12 -2.24 -2.88
CA GLU A 114 -2.28 -2.82 -4.22
C GLU A 114 -3.16 -1.94 -5.11
N GLY A 115 -4.30 -1.48 -4.60
CA GLY A 115 -5.20 -0.54 -5.30
C GLY A 115 -4.53 0.78 -5.66
N ALA A 116 -3.55 1.22 -4.87
CA ALA A 116 -2.73 2.39 -5.13
C ALA A 116 -1.59 2.16 -6.15
N GLY A 117 -1.45 0.94 -6.70
CA GLY A 117 -0.49 0.62 -7.76
C GLY A 117 0.85 0.04 -7.29
N PHE A 118 0.99 -0.33 -6.01
CA PHE A 118 2.17 -1.04 -5.51
C PHE A 118 2.13 -2.53 -5.85
N LYS A 119 3.31 -3.16 -5.97
CA LYS A 119 3.45 -4.62 -5.88
C LYS A 119 3.55 -4.97 -4.40
N VAL A 120 2.56 -5.70 -3.87
CA VAL A 120 2.54 -6.10 -2.46
C VAL A 120 2.82 -7.59 -2.34
N ILE A 121 3.75 -7.94 -1.45
CA ILE A 121 4.08 -9.32 -1.06
C ILE A 121 3.70 -9.48 0.40
N ASP A 122 2.60 -10.16 0.66
CA ASP A 122 2.10 -10.40 2.01
C ASP A 122 2.69 -11.70 2.58
N LEU A 123 3.42 -11.59 3.68
CA LEU A 123 4.04 -12.73 4.38
C LEU A 123 3.12 -13.37 5.43
N GLY A 124 1.91 -12.84 5.60
CA GLY A 124 0.97 -13.33 6.61
C GLY A 124 1.29 -12.82 8.01
N VAL A 125 1.16 -13.71 8.99
CA VAL A 125 1.27 -13.41 10.43
C VAL A 125 2.43 -14.16 11.07
N ASN A 126 2.82 -13.74 12.27
CA ASN A 126 3.92 -14.36 13.02
C ASN A 126 5.20 -14.49 12.20
N VAL A 127 5.52 -13.43 11.44
CA VAL A 127 6.64 -13.44 10.52
C VAL A 127 7.95 -13.15 11.25
N SER A 128 8.91 -14.07 11.12
CA SER A 128 10.22 -13.90 11.75
C SER A 128 11.04 -12.78 11.08
N THR A 129 11.93 -12.16 11.84
CA THR A 129 12.91 -11.19 11.31
C THR A 129 13.67 -11.74 10.10
N ALA A 130 14.11 -13.00 10.17
CA ALA A 130 14.83 -13.65 9.08
C ALA A 130 13.98 -13.77 7.81
N SER A 131 12.68 -14.09 7.93
CA SER A 131 11.75 -14.17 6.80
C SER A 131 11.52 -12.80 6.16
N PHE A 132 11.34 -11.74 6.94
CA PHE A 132 11.25 -10.38 6.42
C PHE A 132 12.47 -10.00 5.60
N LEU A 133 13.68 -10.23 6.11
CA LEU A 133 14.91 -9.88 5.42
C LEU A 133 15.14 -10.72 4.17
N LYS A 134 14.83 -12.01 4.22
CA LYS A 134 14.93 -12.92 3.08
C LYS A 134 14.07 -12.43 1.93
N GLU A 135 12.76 -12.19 2.21
CA GLU A 135 11.84 -11.76 1.17
C GLU A 135 12.10 -10.33 0.71
N ALA A 136 12.51 -9.43 1.59
CA ALA A 136 12.90 -8.08 1.20
C ALA A 136 14.06 -8.07 0.20
N LYS A 137 15.03 -8.94 0.39
CA LYS A 137 16.15 -9.12 -0.57
C LYS A 137 15.69 -9.78 -1.87
N TYR A 138 14.95 -10.88 -1.77
CA TYR A 138 14.52 -11.66 -2.93
C TYR A 138 13.61 -10.86 -3.86
N GLN A 139 12.72 -10.06 -3.29
CA GLN A 139 11.76 -9.24 -4.03
C GLN A 139 12.31 -7.84 -4.41
N GLU A 140 13.54 -7.52 -4.01
CA GLU A 140 14.14 -6.18 -4.16
C GLU A 140 13.18 -5.10 -3.60
N ALA A 141 12.70 -5.33 -2.36
CA ALA A 141 11.70 -4.49 -1.76
C ALA A 141 12.19 -3.05 -1.56
N ASP A 142 11.32 -2.10 -1.90
CA ASP A 142 11.52 -0.68 -1.60
C ASP A 142 11.11 -0.36 -0.17
N ILE A 143 10.05 -1.04 0.31
CA ILE A 143 9.47 -0.82 1.64
C ILE A 143 9.23 -2.16 2.34
N LEU A 144 9.59 -2.24 3.62
CA LEU A 144 9.09 -3.22 4.57
C LEU A 144 7.96 -2.59 5.39
N ALA A 145 6.75 -3.13 5.29
CA ALA A 145 5.60 -2.71 6.08
C ALA A 145 5.36 -3.71 7.23
N LEU A 146 5.53 -3.24 8.46
CA LEU A 146 5.45 -4.06 9.66
C LEU A 146 4.16 -3.75 10.43
N SER A 147 3.38 -4.78 10.74
CA SER A 147 2.14 -4.68 11.50
C SER A 147 2.27 -5.35 12.87
N SER A 148 1.71 -4.72 13.90
CA SER A 148 1.52 -5.33 15.23
C SER A 148 0.25 -4.78 15.87
N LEU A 149 -0.57 -5.66 16.45
CA LEU A 149 -1.78 -5.29 17.19
C LEU A 149 -1.62 -5.53 18.70
N TYR A 150 -0.66 -6.34 19.11
CA TYR A 150 -0.40 -6.68 20.49
C TYR A 150 0.80 -5.92 21.04
N THR A 151 0.61 -5.18 22.13
CA THR A 151 1.66 -4.27 22.66
C THR A 151 3.02 -4.94 22.91
N PRO A 152 3.12 -6.17 23.48
CA PRO A 152 4.41 -6.82 23.67
C PRO A 152 5.15 -7.13 22.37
N THR A 153 4.44 -7.47 21.28
CA THR A 153 5.05 -7.88 20.01
C THR A 153 5.59 -6.73 19.18
N ARG A 154 5.18 -5.48 19.48
CA ARG A 154 5.69 -4.30 18.73
C ARG A 154 7.22 -4.17 18.77
N LEU A 155 7.87 -4.70 19.81
CA LEU A 155 9.34 -4.64 19.93
C LEU A 155 10.04 -5.46 18.84
N ALA A 156 9.40 -6.50 18.29
CA ALA A 156 9.94 -7.25 17.16
C ALA A 156 10.17 -6.39 15.90
N MET A 157 9.46 -5.26 15.77
CA MET A 157 9.74 -4.29 14.70
C MET A 157 11.14 -3.68 14.82
N LYS A 158 11.60 -3.42 16.06
CA LYS A 158 12.96 -2.93 16.31
C LYS A 158 14.01 -3.98 15.91
N ASP A 159 13.73 -5.27 16.14
CA ASP A 159 14.64 -6.35 15.77
C ASP A 159 14.79 -6.45 14.24
N VAL A 160 13.70 -6.26 13.50
CA VAL A 160 13.74 -6.21 12.02
C VAL A 160 14.58 -5.02 11.55
N ILE A 161 14.41 -3.84 12.13
CA ILE A 161 15.19 -2.64 11.76
C ILE A 161 16.68 -2.84 12.10
N GLN A 162 16.98 -3.42 13.25
CA GLN A 162 18.36 -3.71 13.64
C GLN A 162 19.00 -4.70 12.65
N ALA A 163 18.29 -5.77 12.29
CA ALA A 163 18.78 -6.74 11.33
C ALA A 163 18.99 -6.16 9.92
N LEU A 164 18.17 -5.17 9.50
CA LEU A 164 18.42 -4.42 8.25
C LEU A 164 19.74 -3.63 8.33
N LYS A 165 20.05 -3.00 9.48
CA LYS A 165 21.30 -2.28 9.71
C LYS A 165 22.50 -3.24 9.66
N ASP A 166 22.42 -4.36 10.38
CA ASP A 166 23.48 -5.36 10.46
C ASP A 166 23.83 -5.97 9.09
N GLN A 167 22.86 -5.99 8.17
CA GLN A 167 23.03 -6.48 6.81
C GLN A 167 23.32 -5.39 5.76
N GLY A 168 23.47 -4.12 6.16
CA GLY A 168 23.70 -3.00 5.24
C GLY A 168 22.53 -2.71 4.27
N LEU A 169 21.31 -3.04 4.67
CA LEU A 169 20.11 -2.87 3.87
C LEU A 169 19.27 -1.66 4.30
N ARG A 170 19.53 -1.10 5.49
CA ARG A 170 18.70 -0.07 6.10
C ARG A 170 18.52 1.18 5.24
N ASP A 171 19.54 1.60 4.53
CA ASP A 171 19.49 2.79 3.66
C ASP A 171 18.81 2.52 2.32
N LYS A 172 18.69 1.24 1.93
CA LYS A 172 18.08 0.81 0.67
C LYS A 172 16.60 0.52 0.80
N ILE A 173 16.16 0.09 2.00
CA ILE A 173 14.79 -0.36 2.27
C ILE A 173 14.18 0.55 3.32
N LYS A 174 13.08 1.22 2.96
CA LYS A 174 12.29 2.03 3.88
C LYS A 174 11.44 1.13 4.79
N VAL A 175 11.20 1.56 6.02
CA VAL A 175 10.39 0.82 6.99
C VAL A 175 9.16 1.64 7.34
N LEU A 176 7.98 1.10 7.04
CA LEU A 176 6.66 1.63 7.39
C LEU A 176 6.07 0.78 8.52
N VAL A 177 5.60 1.40 9.59
CA VAL A 177 5.03 0.70 10.74
C VAL A 177 3.59 1.12 10.99
N GLY A 178 2.77 0.19 11.50
CA GLY A 178 1.38 0.43 11.84
C GLY A 178 0.79 -0.64 12.75
N GLY A 179 -0.42 -0.36 13.22
CA GLY A 179 -1.17 -1.20 14.17
C GLY A 179 -1.56 -0.44 15.43
N ALA A 180 -2.57 -0.93 16.17
CA ALA A 180 -3.18 -0.19 17.28
C ALA A 180 -2.21 0.30 18.37
N PRO A 181 -1.17 -0.46 18.79
CA PRO A 181 -0.23 0.00 19.82
C PRO A 181 0.94 0.82 19.24
N ILE A 182 0.89 1.18 17.96
CA ILE A 182 1.94 1.92 17.28
C ILE A 182 1.51 3.38 17.12
N ASP A 183 2.45 4.28 17.37
CA ASP A 183 2.29 5.72 17.18
C ASP A 183 3.56 6.34 16.59
N GLN A 184 3.52 7.63 16.31
CA GLN A 184 4.67 8.35 15.77
C GLN A 184 5.88 8.38 16.72
N ALA A 185 5.63 8.41 18.03
CA ALA A 185 6.71 8.39 19.03
C ALA A 185 7.45 7.05 18.99
N PHE A 186 6.72 5.93 18.91
CA PHE A 186 7.31 4.60 18.77
C PHE A 186 8.04 4.43 17.42
N CYS A 187 7.46 4.92 16.31
CA CYS A 187 8.11 4.94 15.00
C CYS A 187 9.49 5.62 15.08
N ASN A 188 9.54 6.81 15.67
CA ASN A 188 10.78 7.57 15.85
C ASN A 188 11.77 6.82 16.77
N LEU A 189 11.29 6.24 17.87
CA LEU A 189 12.10 5.53 18.85
C LEU A 189 12.85 4.33 18.24
N ILE A 190 12.18 3.57 17.35
CA ILE A 190 12.79 2.39 16.72
C ILE A 190 13.55 2.73 15.43
N GLY A 191 13.47 3.97 14.96
CA GLY A 191 14.12 4.43 13.73
C GLY A 191 13.45 3.92 12.45
N ALA A 192 12.12 3.77 12.45
CA ALA A 192 11.36 3.53 11.24
C ALA A 192 11.22 4.84 10.42
N ASP A 193 10.93 4.71 9.11
CA ASP A 193 10.84 5.86 8.19
C ASP A 193 9.44 6.48 8.15
N GLY A 194 8.42 5.72 8.52
CA GLY A 194 7.05 6.19 8.51
C GLY A 194 6.13 5.40 9.43
N TYR A 195 5.11 6.09 9.91
CA TYR A 195 3.99 5.53 10.66
C TYR A 195 2.68 5.84 9.96
N ALA A 196 1.77 4.88 9.95
CA ALA A 196 0.41 5.08 9.48
C ALA A 196 -0.61 4.44 10.44
N PRO A 197 -1.60 5.23 10.92
CA PRO A 197 -2.64 4.72 11.81
C PRO A 197 -3.73 3.91 11.10
N ASP A 198 -3.83 4.03 9.77
CA ASP A 198 -4.84 3.39 8.93
C ASP A 198 -4.35 3.15 7.51
N ALA A 199 -5.15 2.42 6.73
CA ALA A 199 -4.78 2.00 5.39
C ALA A 199 -4.66 3.16 4.38
N PRO A 200 -5.56 4.16 4.34
CA PRO A 200 -5.38 5.33 3.46
C PRO A 200 -4.11 6.11 3.74
N ARG A 201 -3.78 6.32 5.02
CA ARG A 201 -2.55 7.01 5.41
C ARG A 201 -1.32 6.16 5.12
N ALA A 202 -1.41 4.83 5.23
CA ALA A 202 -0.34 3.91 4.82
C ALA A 202 -0.02 4.04 3.34
N ALA A 203 -1.02 4.09 2.47
CA ALA A 203 -0.81 4.28 1.03
C ALA A 203 -0.19 5.65 0.71
N LYS A 204 -0.66 6.71 1.36
CA LYS A 204 -0.09 8.06 1.21
C LYS A 204 1.36 8.11 1.68
N MET A 205 1.66 7.52 2.85
CA MET A 205 3.02 7.45 3.40
C MET A 205 3.94 6.64 2.48
N ALA A 206 3.50 5.48 1.98
CA ALA A 206 4.28 4.65 1.07
C ALA A 206 4.67 5.42 -0.21
N ARG A 207 3.75 6.17 -0.81
CA ARG A 207 4.06 7.06 -1.96
C ARG A 207 5.14 8.09 -1.62
N SER A 208 5.03 8.74 -0.46
CA SER A 208 6.01 9.73 -0.01
C SER A 208 7.39 9.11 0.21
N LEU A 209 7.47 7.90 0.78
CA LEU A 209 8.72 7.19 1.03
C LEU A 209 9.44 6.78 -0.28
N ILE A 210 8.68 6.43 -1.33
CA ILE A 210 9.25 6.12 -2.65
C ILE A 210 9.79 7.39 -3.33
N GLN A 211 9.08 8.50 -3.23
CA GLN A 211 9.51 9.78 -3.85
C GLN A 211 10.75 10.39 -3.16
N ALA A 212 10.97 10.07 -1.88
CA ALA A 212 12.12 10.53 -1.10
C ALA A 212 13.38 9.66 -1.24
N LYS A 213 13.34 8.63 -2.09
CA LYS A 213 14.43 7.69 -2.37
C LYS A 213 15.25 8.13 -3.57
#